data_840e2838755d00456bbc0ed294020544
#
_entry.id   840e2838755d00456bbc0ed294020544
#
_cell.length_a   1.000
_cell.length_b   1.000
_cell.length_c   1.000
_cell.angle_alpha   90.00
_cell.angle_beta   90.00
_cell.angle_gamma   90.00
#
_symmetry.space_group_name_H-M   'P 1'
#
loop_
_entity.id
_entity.type
_entity.pdbx_description
1 polymer ?
#
loop_
_entity_poly.entity_id
_entity_poly.type
_entity_poly.pdbx_seq_one_letter_code
_entity_poly.pdbx_strand_id
1 'polypeptide(L)'
;MPCEREVLTMQKLEQLIDKNFAETAHGKVANYIPILGIVDPQQLGIAIYDVDEDEIGTAGMAGTRFAIESIAKVITLILTIKRLGHKRVLAELENGSADYSLSSVLLDDELTEQVHRVNYLNNSSALLTTALIDQLMGQNSFNALLGFCREICNDPCISLNERLFRSAIMNDKDIHALAYYMKDKDILETVDQTLITYFMQSSMMVTSQSLANLGAVLANDGIKPWDNERLISHEDNELVKKLLTTVGSFEESKEYTIKIELPIKSGTGGGLLACAPQKCGIGIFLVQLLINMAIVWQE
;
A
#
# COMPACT_ATOMS: atom_id res chain seq x y z
N MET A 1 -31.02 -18.54 -8.54
CA MET A 1 -31.38 -17.21 -9.05
C MET A 1 -30.09 -16.53 -9.42
N PRO A 2 -29.91 -16.02 -10.64
CA PRO A 2 -28.76 -15.19 -10.92
C PRO A 2 -28.90 -13.93 -10.06
N CYS A 3 -27.91 -13.64 -9.24
CA CYS A 3 -27.78 -12.37 -8.53
C CYS A 3 -27.74 -11.29 -9.63
N GLU A 4 -28.76 -10.46 -9.73
CA GLU A 4 -28.70 -9.28 -10.61
C GLU A 4 -27.50 -8.47 -10.19
N ARG A 5 -26.53 -8.34 -11.08
CA ARG A 5 -25.37 -7.48 -10.89
C ARG A 5 -25.90 -6.05 -10.80
N GLU A 6 -25.93 -5.49 -9.60
CA GLU A 6 -26.21 -4.07 -9.47
C GLU A 6 -25.02 -3.30 -10.04
N VAL A 7 -25.23 -2.68 -11.19
CA VAL A 7 -24.22 -1.79 -11.80
C VAL A 7 -23.92 -0.68 -10.82
N LEU A 8 -22.63 -0.52 -10.50
CA LEU A 8 -22.14 0.53 -9.60
C LEU A 8 -22.24 1.89 -10.32
N THR A 9 -23.38 2.54 -10.15
CA THR A 9 -23.63 3.85 -10.76
C THR A 9 -22.90 4.94 -9.96
N MET A 10 -22.48 6.02 -10.63
CA MET A 10 -21.90 7.21 -9.98
C MET A 10 -22.79 7.71 -8.81
N GLN A 11 -24.12 7.65 -8.98
CA GLN A 11 -25.07 8.04 -7.94
C GLN A 11 -24.97 7.18 -6.66
N LYS A 12 -24.69 5.88 -6.79
CA LYS A 12 -24.45 5.01 -5.62
C LYS A 12 -23.17 5.35 -4.90
N LEU A 13 -22.08 5.66 -5.65
CA LEU A 13 -20.82 6.08 -5.05
C LEU A 13 -20.97 7.42 -4.31
N GLU A 14 -21.69 8.38 -4.86
CA GLU A 14 -22.00 9.63 -4.18
C GLU A 14 -22.81 9.41 -2.89
N GLN A 15 -23.82 8.54 -2.91
CA GLN A 15 -24.56 8.17 -1.70
C GLN A 15 -23.67 7.51 -0.64
N LEU A 16 -22.69 6.69 -1.03
CA LEU A 16 -21.72 6.11 -0.10
C LEU A 16 -20.83 7.20 0.53
N ILE A 17 -20.38 8.18 -0.25
CA ILE A 17 -19.63 9.33 0.26
C ILE A 17 -20.48 10.10 1.27
N ASP A 18 -21.69 10.50 0.91
CA ASP A 18 -22.59 11.29 1.77
C ASP A 18 -22.91 10.59 3.09
N LYS A 19 -23.20 9.29 3.02
CA LYS A 19 -23.53 8.47 4.19
C LYS A 19 -22.35 8.37 5.17
N ASN A 20 -21.11 8.25 4.65
CA ASN A 20 -19.94 8.01 5.47
C ASN A 20 -19.15 9.29 5.80
N PHE A 21 -19.52 10.43 5.22
CA PHE A 21 -18.77 11.68 5.40
C PHE A 21 -18.74 12.13 6.87
N ALA A 22 -19.84 11.98 7.62
CA ALA A 22 -19.90 12.34 9.03
C ALA A 22 -18.92 11.53 9.90
N GLU A 23 -18.66 10.27 9.53
CA GLU A 23 -17.78 9.37 10.26
C GLU A 23 -16.31 9.77 10.13
N THR A 24 -15.96 10.53 9.09
CA THR A 24 -14.59 11.04 8.90
C THR A 24 -14.13 11.89 10.08
N ALA A 25 -15.06 12.58 10.78
CA ALA A 25 -14.75 13.42 11.95
C ALA A 25 -14.20 12.62 13.16
N HIS A 26 -14.38 11.30 13.19
CA HIS A 26 -13.90 10.44 14.29
C HIS A 26 -12.45 9.97 14.10
N GLY A 27 -11.85 10.23 12.94
CA GLY A 27 -10.47 9.87 12.65
C GLY A 27 -9.45 10.90 13.14
N LYS A 28 -8.17 10.58 12.97
CA LYS A 28 -7.04 11.50 13.24
C LYS A 28 -6.17 11.64 12.01
N VAL A 29 -5.75 12.86 11.74
CA VAL A 29 -4.76 13.15 10.70
C VAL A 29 -3.40 12.65 11.16
N ALA A 30 -2.68 11.94 10.28
CA ALA A 30 -1.30 11.52 10.56
C ALA A 30 -0.40 12.75 10.71
N ASN A 31 0.35 12.86 11.80
CA ASN A 31 1.21 14.01 12.10
C ASN A 31 2.64 13.63 12.51
N TYR A 32 3.00 12.34 12.44
CA TYR A 32 4.36 11.86 12.75
C TYR A 32 5.39 12.41 11.75
N ILE A 33 4.98 12.72 10.52
CA ILE A 33 5.71 13.56 9.58
C ILE A 33 4.97 14.90 9.51
N PRO A 34 5.59 16.02 9.89
CA PRO A 34 4.89 17.31 10.07
C PRO A 34 4.05 17.76 8.87
N ILE A 35 4.52 17.49 7.65
CA ILE A 35 3.82 17.91 6.42
C ILE A 35 2.55 17.10 6.14
N LEU A 36 2.41 15.90 6.66
CA LEU A 36 1.17 15.12 6.57
C LEU A 36 0.05 15.75 7.39
N GLY A 37 0.38 16.43 8.49
CA GLY A 37 -0.57 17.08 9.39
C GLY A 37 -1.17 18.40 8.88
N ILE A 38 -0.74 18.91 7.71
CA ILE A 38 -1.18 20.21 7.17
C ILE A 38 -2.37 20.04 6.19
N VAL A 39 -2.87 18.83 5.97
CA VAL A 39 -3.96 18.56 5.00
C VAL A 39 -5.32 18.91 5.60
N ASP A 40 -6.25 19.37 4.75
CA ASP A 40 -7.64 19.56 5.15
C ASP A 40 -8.24 18.21 5.57
N PRO A 41 -8.70 18.06 6.82
CA PRO A 41 -9.21 16.79 7.33
C PRO A 41 -10.54 16.34 6.70
N GLN A 42 -11.28 17.25 6.04
CA GLN A 42 -12.60 16.97 5.48
C GLN A 42 -12.53 16.49 4.03
N GLN A 43 -11.60 15.59 3.70
CA GLN A 43 -11.45 15.08 2.36
C GLN A 43 -11.76 13.58 2.32
N LEU A 44 -12.70 13.20 1.49
CA LEU A 44 -13.09 11.81 1.22
C LEU A 44 -13.28 11.64 -0.28
N GLY A 45 -12.69 10.62 -0.87
CA GLY A 45 -12.84 10.28 -2.27
C GLY A 45 -12.77 8.78 -2.49
N ILE A 46 -13.57 8.27 -3.41
CA ILE A 46 -13.59 6.86 -3.81
C ILE A 46 -13.47 6.75 -5.32
N ALA A 47 -12.75 5.73 -5.77
CA ALA A 47 -12.73 5.29 -7.16
C ALA A 47 -12.87 3.76 -7.18
N ILE A 48 -13.67 3.25 -8.12
CA ILE A 48 -13.84 1.82 -8.37
C ILE A 48 -13.65 1.58 -9.86
N TYR A 49 -12.73 0.69 -10.20
CA TYR A 49 -12.52 0.22 -11.56
C TYR A 49 -13.22 -1.12 -11.75
N ASP A 50 -14.27 -1.16 -12.56
CA ASP A 50 -14.96 -2.40 -12.95
C ASP A 50 -14.15 -3.10 -14.05
N VAL A 51 -13.72 -4.33 -13.78
CA VAL A 51 -12.84 -5.09 -14.70
C VAL A 51 -13.62 -5.63 -15.91
N ASP A 52 -14.90 -5.94 -15.74
CA ASP A 52 -15.71 -6.49 -16.84
C ASP A 52 -16.17 -5.43 -17.81
N GLU A 53 -16.54 -4.24 -17.29
CA GLU A 53 -17.03 -3.12 -18.13
C GLU A 53 -15.87 -2.22 -18.63
N ASP A 54 -14.64 -2.41 -18.12
CA ASP A 54 -13.47 -1.56 -18.40
C ASP A 54 -13.75 -0.06 -18.14
N GLU A 55 -14.45 0.21 -17.03
CA GLU A 55 -14.87 1.56 -16.65
C GLU A 55 -14.45 1.89 -15.21
N ILE A 56 -14.19 3.17 -14.97
CA ILE A 56 -13.89 3.70 -13.65
C ILE A 56 -14.99 4.65 -13.17
N GLY A 57 -15.65 4.29 -12.09
CA GLY A 57 -16.58 5.16 -11.36
C GLY A 57 -15.86 5.91 -10.25
N THR A 58 -16.20 7.20 -10.04
CA THR A 58 -15.61 8.03 -9.00
C THR A 58 -16.65 8.86 -8.29
N ALA A 59 -16.41 9.15 -6.98
CA ALA A 59 -17.20 10.10 -6.21
C ALA A 59 -16.35 10.86 -5.19
N GLY A 60 -16.87 12.00 -4.72
CA GLY A 60 -16.16 12.88 -3.80
C GLY A 60 -14.86 13.40 -4.40
N MET A 61 -13.82 13.46 -3.59
CA MET A 61 -12.51 14.05 -3.97
C MET A 61 -11.54 13.01 -4.56
N ALA A 62 -12.03 12.08 -5.38
CA ALA A 62 -11.25 10.97 -5.94
C ALA A 62 -10.01 11.38 -6.75
N GLY A 63 -10.00 12.59 -7.32
CA GLY A 63 -8.86 13.14 -8.07
C GLY A 63 -7.81 13.85 -7.21
N THR A 64 -8.04 14.00 -5.91
CA THR A 64 -7.07 14.63 -5.01
C THR A 64 -5.82 13.79 -4.89
N ARG A 65 -4.63 14.44 -4.99
CA ARG A 65 -3.35 13.75 -4.82
C ARG A 65 -2.95 13.71 -3.35
N PHE A 66 -2.60 12.52 -2.90
CA PHE A 66 -2.11 12.26 -1.55
C PHE A 66 -0.87 11.35 -1.58
N ALA A 67 -0.15 11.29 -0.47
CA ALA A 67 1.03 10.45 -0.35
C ALA A 67 0.66 8.96 -0.35
N ILE A 68 1.33 8.17 -1.19
CA ILE A 68 1.08 6.72 -1.28
C ILE A 68 1.46 5.98 0.01
N GLU A 69 2.50 6.45 0.71
CA GLU A 69 2.98 5.90 1.98
C GLU A 69 3.15 4.36 1.94
N SER A 70 2.66 3.63 2.93
CA SER A 70 2.81 2.18 3.04
C SER A 70 2.20 1.37 1.89
N ILE A 71 1.37 1.95 1.03
CA ILE A 71 0.88 1.25 -0.17
C ILE A 71 2.01 1.04 -1.18
N ALA A 72 3.03 1.91 -1.19
CA ALA A 72 4.23 1.74 -2.02
C ALA A 72 4.92 0.39 -1.82
N LYS A 73 4.85 -0.20 -0.61
CA LYS A 73 5.42 -1.51 -0.30
C LYS A 73 4.89 -2.63 -1.20
N VAL A 74 3.61 -2.55 -1.59
CA VAL A 74 2.98 -3.51 -2.52
C VAL A 74 3.63 -3.40 -3.89
N ILE A 75 3.80 -2.18 -4.39
CA ILE A 75 4.40 -1.91 -5.71
C ILE A 75 5.87 -2.36 -5.75
N THR A 76 6.62 -2.02 -4.69
CA THR A 76 8.03 -2.43 -4.56
C THR A 76 8.17 -3.95 -4.48
N LEU A 77 7.32 -4.62 -3.69
CA LEU A 77 7.31 -6.08 -3.60
C LEU A 77 7.01 -6.71 -4.97
N ILE A 78 5.99 -6.23 -5.69
CA ILE A 78 5.64 -6.73 -7.03
C ILE A 78 6.82 -6.53 -8.00
N LEU A 79 7.42 -5.34 -8.03
CA LEU A 79 8.57 -5.09 -8.90
C LEU A 79 9.76 -5.98 -8.56
N THR A 80 10.03 -6.19 -7.28
CA THR A 80 11.13 -7.05 -6.80
C THR A 80 10.88 -8.51 -7.21
N ILE A 81 9.65 -9.01 -7.02
CA ILE A 81 9.24 -10.36 -7.47
C ILE A 81 9.37 -10.48 -8.98
N LYS A 82 8.90 -9.50 -9.75
CA LYS A 82 9.01 -9.47 -11.21
C LYS A 82 10.46 -9.53 -11.70
N ARG A 83 11.40 -9.01 -10.95
CA ARG A 83 12.83 -8.95 -11.30
C ARG A 83 13.63 -10.17 -10.84
N LEU A 84 13.34 -10.71 -9.66
CA LEU A 84 14.13 -11.75 -9.01
C LEU A 84 13.42 -13.11 -8.93
N GLY A 85 12.10 -13.12 -9.17
CA GLY A 85 11.22 -14.25 -8.92
C GLY A 85 10.81 -14.37 -7.45
N HIS A 86 9.56 -14.80 -7.20
CA HIS A 86 8.99 -14.84 -5.85
C HIS A 86 9.76 -15.75 -4.89
N LYS A 87 10.26 -16.90 -5.35
CA LYS A 87 10.99 -17.85 -4.49
C LYS A 87 12.22 -17.22 -3.85
N ARG A 88 13.01 -16.45 -4.63
CA ARG A 88 14.18 -15.76 -4.13
C ARG A 88 13.78 -14.65 -3.18
N VAL A 89 12.81 -13.83 -3.57
CA VAL A 89 12.35 -12.69 -2.73
C VAL A 89 11.82 -13.17 -1.39
N LEU A 90 10.97 -14.22 -1.38
CA LEU A 90 10.44 -14.77 -0.12
C LEU A 90 11.55 -15.33 0.77
N ALA A 91 12.52 -16.06 0.21
CA ALA A 91 13.64 -16.57 0.98
C ALA A 91 14.49 -15.46 1.61
N GLU A 92 14.77 -14.38 0.88
CA GLU A 92 15.47 -13.20 1.44
C GLU A 92 14.67 -12.55 2.58
N LEU A 93 13.36 -12.42 2.40
CA LEU A 93 12.49 -11.83 3.42
C LEU A 93 12.33 -12.74 4.65
N GLU A 94 12.24 -14.05 4.49
CA GLU A 94 12.20 -15.02 5.59
C GLU A 94 13.48 -15.02 6.41
N ASN A 95 14.64 -14.91 5.75
CA ASN A 95 15.94 -14.87 6.42
C ASN A 95 16.22 -13.52 7.10
N GLY A 96 15.72 -12.42 6.54
CA GLY A 96 16.08 -11.07 6.97
C GLY A 96 15.00 -10.30 7.70
N SER A 97 13.74 -10.74 7.68
CA SER A 97 12.63 -10.05 8.32
C SER A 97 11.99 -10.81 9.47
N ALA A 98 12.80 -11.47 10.30
CA ALA A 98 12.27 -11.86 11.62
C ALA A 98 11.57 -10.64 12.20
N ASP A 99 10.39 -10.83 12.80
CA ASP A 99 9.38 -9.80 13.15
C ASP A 99 9.97 -8.63 13.98
N TYR A 100 10.82 -7.83 13.34
CA TYR A 100 11.41 -6.63 13.91
C TYR A 100 10.42 -5.47 13.74
N SER A 101 9.34 -5.48 14.51
CA SER A 101 8.70 -4.23 14.86
C SER A 101 9.61 -3.51 15.88
N LEU A 102 9.70 -2.19 15.84
CA LEU A 102 10.47 -1.45 16.86
C LEU A 102 10.00 -1.80 18.27
N SER A 103 8.72 -2.11 18.46
CA SER A 103 8.12 -2.60 19.69
C SER A 103 8.63 -3.98 20.10
N SER A 104 8.88 -4.91 19.18
CA SER A 104 9.45 -6.22 19.51
C SER A 104 10.95 -6.16 19.80
N VAL A 105 11.66 -5.20 19.22
CA VAL A 105 13.10 -4.95 19.51
C VAL A 105 13.31 -4.37 20.90
N LEU A 106 12.34 -3.57 21.41
CA LEU A 106 12.41 -2.97 22.74
C LEU A 106 11.91 -3.91 23.86
N LEU A 107 11.22 -4.98 23.52
CA LEU A 107 10.73 -6.02 24.43
C LEU A 107 11.59 -7.27 24.25
N ASP A 108 12.82 -7.23 24.73
CA ASP A 108 13.76 -8.37 24.80
C ASP A 108 13.27 -9.36 25.89
N ASP A 109 12.06 -9.91 25.70
CA ASP A 109 11.48 -10.89 26.61
C ASP A 109 11.57 -12.29 25.98
N GLU A 110 12.37 -13.15 26.59
CA GLU A 110 12.60 -14.56 26.29
C GLU A 110 11.33 -15.46 26.29
N LEU A 111 10.12 -14.89 26.24
CA LEU A 111 8.88 -15.60 26.59
C LEU A 111 7.90 -15.85 25.45
N THR A 112 8.21 -15.61 24.19
CA THR A 112 7.29 -15.97 23.10
C THR A 112 7.92 -16.85 22.03
N GLU A 113 7.96 -18.17 22.27
CA GLU A 113 7.92 -19.22 21.22
C GLU A 113 6.58 -19.17 20.43
N GLN A 114 6.11 -17.99 20.06
CA GLN A 114 5.03 -17.88 19.09
C GLN A 114 5.69 -17.94 17.72
N VAL A 115 5.25 -18.89 16.90
CA VAL A 115 5.60 -19.02 15.50
C VAL A 115 5.33 -17.67 14.82
N HIS A 116 6.36 -16.84 14.70
CA HIS A 116 6.29 -15.53 14.07
C HIS A 116 6.03 -15.76 12.57
N ARG A 117 4.80 -15.51 12.13
CA ARG A 117 4.50 -15.45 10.72
C ARG A 117 5.18 -14.21 10.16
N VAL A 118 6.08 -14.40 9.20
CA VAL A 118 6.76 -13.29 8.52
C VAL A 118 5.70 -12.35 7.91
N ASN A 119 5.72 -11.09 8.31
CA ASN A 119 4.90 -10.06 7.69
C ASN A 119 5.66 -9.42 6.52
N TYR A 120 5.41 -9.88 5.31
CA TYR A 120 6.09 -9.44 4.09
C TYR A 120 5.80 -7.97 3.70
N LEU A 121 4.90 -7.28 4.40
CA LEU A 121 4.53 -5.89 4.16
C LEU A 121 4.79 -4.97 5.37
N ASN A 122 5.52 -5.46 6.39
CA ASN A 122 5.99 -4.62 7.49
C ASN A 122 7.16 -3.70 7.05
N ASN A 123 7.69 -2.89 7.96
CA ASN A 123 8.74 -1.94 7.63
C ASN A 123 10.10 -2.63 7.35
N SER A 124 10.44 -3.71 8.05
CA SER A 124 11.69 -4.45 7.81
C SER A 124 11.67 -5.13 6.44
N SER A 125 10.58 -5.81 6.09
CA SER A 125 10.40 -6.41 4.76
C SER A 125 10.43 -5.35 3.65
N ALA A 126 9.86 -4.16 3.90
CA ALA A 126 9.89 -3.06 2.94
C ALA A 126 11.30 -2.48 2.74
N LEU A 127 12.09 -2.35 3.80
CA LEU A 127 13.50 -1.97 3.71
C LEU A 127 14.31 -3.00 2.92
N LEU A 128 14.09 -4.30 3.16
CA LEU A 128 14.75 -5.38 2.41
C LEU A 128 14.37 -5.39 0.93
N THR A 129 13.09 -5.30 0.59
CA THR A 129 12.67 -5.24 -0.82
C THR A 129 13.22 -4.00 -1.51
N THR A 130 13.32 -2.86 -0.80
CA THR A 130 13.95 -1.64 -1.31
C THR A 130 15.45 -1.86 -1.54
N ALA A 131 16.15 -2.49 -0.60
CA ALA A 131 17.58 -2.81 -0.74
C ALA A 131 17.84 -3.75 -1.93
N LEU A 132 16.98 -4.75 -2.15
CA LEU A 132 17.07 -5.64 -3.32
C LEU A 132 16.90 -4.86 -4.64
N ILE A 133 16.01 -3.88 -4.70
CA ILE A 133 15.88 -2.99 -5.87
C ILE A 133 17.13 -2.12 -6.01
N ASP A 134 17.67 -1.59 -4.91
CA ASP A 134 18.91 -0.77 -4.94
C ASP A 134 20.12 -1.59 -5.41
N GLN A 135 20.25 -2.83 -5.00
CA GLN A 135 21.31 -3.74 -5.51
C GLN A 135 21.16 -4.01 -7.02
N LEU A 136 19.94 -4.09 -7.54
CA LEU A 136 19.67 -4.38 -8.95
C LEU A 136 19.85 -3.15 -9.86
N MET A 137 19.40 -1.97 -9.40
CA MET A 137 19.22 -0.77 -10.21
C MET A 137 20.17 0.37 -9.86
N GLY A 138 20.84 0.30 -8.70
CA GLY A 138 21.75 1.33 -8.21
C GLY A 138 21.08 2.70 -8.13
N GLN A 139 21.71 3.71 -8.69
CA GLN A 139 21.19 5.09 -8.69
C GLN A 139 19.88 5.26 -9.47
N ASN A 140 19.47 4.25 -10.25
CA ASN A 140 18.22 4.30 -11.03
C ASN A 140 17.03 3.66 -10.30
N SER A 141 17.19 3.22 -9.05
CA SER A 141 16.17 2.49 -8.27
C SER A 141 14.86 3.25 -8.17
N PHE A 142 14.90 4.50 -7.75
CA PHE A 142 13.69 5.31 -7.64
C PHE A 142 13.02 5.55 -8.99
N ASN A 143 13.78 5.82 -10.06
CA ASN A 143 13.18 6.00 -11.39
C ASN A 143 12.50 4.72 -11.90
N ALA A 144 13.07 3.55 -11.60
CA ALA A 144 12.46 2.27 -11.93
C ALA A 144 11.16 2.04 -11.14
N LEU A 145 11.16 2.34 -9.83
CA LEU A 145 9.96 2.27 -8.99
C LEU A 145 8.88 3.25 -9.44
N LEU A 146 9.24 4.50 -9.73
CA LEU A 146 8.32 5.52 -10.20
C LEU A 146 7.72 5.15 -11.57
N GLY A 147 8.54 4.65 -12.48
CA GLY A 147 8.10 4.18 -13.79
C GLY A 147 7.11 3.02 -13.66
N PHE A 148 7.43 2.04 -12.84
CA PHE A 148 6.54 0.91 -12.60
C PHE A 148 5.26 1.31 -11.86
N CYS A 149 5.34 2.23 -10.89
CA CYS A 149 4.16 2.78 -10.22
C CYS A 149 3.21 3.47 -11.22
N ARG A 150 3.74 4.28 -12.13
CA ARG A 150 2.95 4.91 -13.20
C ARG A 150 2.28 3.90 -14.13
N GLU A 151 3.01 2.84 -14.47
CA GLU A 151 2.51 1.78 -15.34
C GLU A 151 1.37 0.98 -14.66
N ILE A 152 1.58 0.46 -13.46
CA ILE A 152 0.60 -0.39 -12.76
C ILE A 152 -0.63 0.40 -12.29
N CYS A 153 -0.47 1.68 -12.02
CA CYS A 153 -1.56 2.59 -11.65
C CYS A 153 -2.24 3.28 -12.83
N ASN A 154 -1.77 3.05 -14.07
CA ASN A 154 -2.21 3.78 -15.27
C ASN A 154 -2.29 5.30 -15.05
N ASP A 155 -1.27 5.87 -14.39
CA ASP A 155 -1.25 7.29 -14.00
C ASP A 155 0.14 7.90 -14.26
N PRO A 156 0.36 8.49 -15.43
CA PRO A 156 1.65 9.11 -15.79
C PRO A 156 1.99 10.35 -14.96
N CYS A 157 1.01 10.92 -14.26
CA CYS A 157 1.19 12.11 -13.43
C CYS A 157 1.68 11.82 -12.01
N ILE A 158 1.85 10.55 -11.63
CA ILE A 158 2.49 10.20 -10.34
C ILE A 158 3.89 10.80 -10.31
N SER A 159 4.20 11.50 -9.23
CA SER A 159 5.48 12.19 -9.06
C SER A 159 5.92 12.19 -7.61
N LEU A 160 7.20 12.43 -7.38
CA LEU A 160 7.75 12.62 -6.04
C LEU A 160 7.29 13.97 -5.46
N ASN A 161 6.80 13.97 -4.24
CA ASN A 161 6.67 15.17 -3.44
C ASN A 161 7.98 15.40 -2.66
N GLU A 162 8.84 16.24 -3.19
CA GLU A 162 10.16 16.51 -2.58
C GLU A 162 10.08 17.11 -1.18
N ARG A 163 9.04 17.90 -0.88
CA ARG A 163 8.87 18.49 0.45
C ARG A 163 8.51 17.40 1.47
N LEU A 164 7.64 16.46 1.08
CA LEU A 164 7.29 15.32 1.91
C LEU A 164 8.50 14.42 2.10
N PHE A 165 9.21 14.05 1.04
CA PHE A 165 10.43 13.25 1.11
C PHE A 165 11.46 13.85 2.09
N ARG A 166 11.77 15.15 1.96
CA ARG A 166 12.71 15.83 2.88
C ARG A 166 12.21 15.82 4.33
N SER A 167 10.91 16.02 4.53
CA SER A 167 10.31 15.97 5.88
C SER A 167 10.37 14.55 6.45
N ALA A 168 10.05 13.53 5.67
CA ALA A 168 10.06 12.14 6.08
C ALA A 168 11.47 11.66 6.47
N ILE A 169 12.45 11.85 5.60
CA ILE A 169 13.84 11.41 5.84
C ILE A 169 14.48 12.12 7.05
N MET A 170 14.02 13.32 7.42
CA MET A 170 14.54 14.04 8.59
C MET A 170 13.84 13.68 9.90
N ASN A 171 12.58 13.23 9.86
CA ASN A 171 11.73 13.14 11.05
C ASN A 171 11.31 11.71 11.40
N ASP A 172 11.28 10.77 10.47
CA ASP A 172 10.91 9.38 10.75
C ASP A 172 12.07 8.62 11.41
N LYS A 173 12.18 8.80 12.74
CA LYS A 173 13.25 8.19 13.55
C LYS A 173 13.11 6.68 13.67
N ASP A 174 11.89 6.16 13.57
CA ASP A 174 11.61 4.74 13.77
C ASP A 174 12.14 3.94 12.59
N ILE A 175 11.96 4.43 11.36
CA ILE A 175 12.53 3.79 10.16
C ILE A 175 14.05 3.87 10.14
N HIS A 176 14.64 5.00 10.56
CA HIS A 176 16.08 5.10 10.71
C HIS A 176 16.62 4.11 11.74
N ALA A 177 16.05 4.06 12.94
CA ALA A 177 16.45 3.13 13.99
C ALA A 177 16.37 1.68 13.53
N LEU A 178 15.27 1.30 12.85
CA LEU A 178 15.07 -0.03 12.30
C LEU A 178 16.15 -0.37 11.24
N ALA A 179 16.43 0.53 10.30
CA ALA A 179 17.39 0.30 9.23
C ALA A 179 18.83 0.11 9.80
N TYR A 180 19.24 0.93 10.77
CA TYR A 180 20.53 0.77 11.43
C TYR A 180 20.62 -0.48 12.33
N TYR A 181 19.51 -0.86 12.98
CA TYR A 181 19.43 -2.14 13.69
C TYR A 181 19.59 -3.33 12.74
N MET A 182 18.90 -3.32 11.58
CA MET A 182 19.06 -4.35 10.56
C MET A 182 20.50 -4.42 10.01
N LYS A 183 21.18 -3.28 9.93
CA LYS A 183 22.61 -3.25 9.59
C LYS A 183 23.49 -3.91 10.64
N ASP A 184 23.22 -3.65 11.93
CA ASP A 184 23.96 -4.27 13.05
C ASP A 184 23.81 -5.80 13.06
N LYS A 185 22.72 -6.31 12.51
CA LYS A 185 22.45 -7.75 12.37
C LYS A 185 22.90 -8.34 11.01
N ASP A 186 23.68 -7.61 10.23
CA ASP A 186 24.14 -8.00 8.89
C ASP A 186 23.00 -8.33 7.90
N ILE A 187 21.80 -7.79 8.13
CA ILE A 187 20.61 -7.98 7.30
C ILE A 187 20.54 -6.94 6.18
N LEU A 188 21.00 -5.71 6.44
CA LEU A 188 20.95 -4.59 5.52
C LEU A 188 22.35 -4.00 5.33
N GLU A 189 22.89 -4.06 4.09
CA GLU A 189 24.27 -3.59 3.82
C GLU A 189 24.34 -2.07 3.62
N THR A 190 23.48 -1.52 2.75
CA THR A 190 23.54 -0.13 2.26
C THR A 190 22.43 0.73 2.84
N VAL A 191 22.53 1.05 4.14
CA VAL A 191 21.45 1.76 4.86
C VAL A 191 21.08 3.09 4.24
N ASP A 192 22.07 3.98 4.00
CA ASP A 192 21.76 5.34 3.57
C ASP A 192 21.07 5.39 2.20
N GLN A 193 21.52 4.57 1.24
CA GLN A 193 20.89 4.49 -0.07
C GLN A 193 19.48 3.90 0.04
N THR A 194 19.31 2.83 0.81
CA THR A 194 18.02 2.19 1.04
C THR A 194 17.02 3.13 1.70
N LEU A 195 17.43 3.92 2.69
CA LEU A 195 16.60 4.94 3.32
C LEU A 195 16.14 6.01 2.32
N ILE A 196 17.07 6.51 1.48
CA ILE A 196 16.72 7.48 0.43
C ILE A 196 15.63 6.89 -0.49
N THR A 197 15.85 5.71 -1.06
CA THR A 197 14.90 5.07 -1.97
C THR A 197 13.56 4.77 -1.27
N TYR A 198 13.61 4.29 -0.01
CA TYR A 198 12.43 4.00 0.81
C TYR A 198 11.57 5.25 1.05
N PHE A 199 12.18 6.37 1.44
CA PHE A 199 11.43 7.61 1.66
C PHE A 199 10.96 8.26 0.36
N MET A 200 11.72 8.14 -0.73
CA MET A 200 11.27 8.61 -2.04
C MET A 200 10.03 7.85 -2.52
N GLN A 201 10.02 6.52 -2.42
CA GLN A 201 8.85 5.73 -2.86
C GLN A 201 7.60 6.00 -2.03
N SER A 202 7.71 6.16 -0.71
CA SER A 202 6.57 6.49 0.15
C SER A 202 6.04 7.90 -0.08
N SER A 203 6.89 8.80 -0.60
CA SER A 203 6.53 10.19 -0.92
C SER A 203 5.98 10.40 -2.34
N MET A 204 5.71 9.34 -3.09
CA MET A 204 5.00 9.45 -4.38
C MET A 204 3.56 9.88 -4.16
N MET A 205 3.06 10.75 -5.05
CA MET A 205 1.70 11.29 -4.98
C MET A 205 0.77 10.54 -5.92
N VAL A 206 -0.26 9.91 -5.37
CA VAL A 206 -1.28 9.13 -6.08
C VAL A 206 -2.67 9.71 -5.87
N THR A 207 -3.69 9.18 -6.55
CA THR A 207 -5.11 9.48 -6.37
C THR A 207 -5.88 8.21 -6.02
N SER A 208 -7.16 8.33 -5.63
CA SER A 208 -8.03 7.16 -5.51
C SER A 208 -8.15 6.39 -6.82
N GLN A 209 -8.16 7.09 -7.96
CA GLN A 209 -8.17 6.46 -9.30
C GLN A 209 -6.88 5.64 -9.54
N SER A 210 -5.71 6.19 -9.19
CA SER A 210 -4.44 5.46 -9.29
C SER A 210 -4.48 4.15 -8.50
N LEU A 211 -5.05 4.18 -7.27
CA LEU A 211 -5.19 2.99 -6.44
C LEU A 211 -6.24 2.01 -6.99
N ALA A 212 -7.36 2.51 -7.52
CA ALA A 212 -8.37 1.66 -8.16
C ALA A 212 -7.78 0.92 -9.36
N ASN A 213 -6.97 1.57 -10.19
CA ASN A 213 -6.26 0.94 -11.30
C ASN A 213 -5.30 -0.16 -10.83
N LEU A 214 -4.48 0.10 -9.81
CA LEU A 214 -3.63 -0.92 -9.18
C LEU A 214 -4.46 -2.11 -8.68
N GLY A 215 -5.58 -1.83 -7.99
CA GLY A 215 -6.52 -2.85 -7.54
C GLY A 215 -7.13 -3.65 -8.69
N ALA A 216 -7.43 -3.01 -9.81
CA ALA A 216 -7.99 -3.64 -11.01
C ALA A 216 -6.99 -4.62 -11.65
N VAL A 217 -5.69 -4.28 -11.72
CA VAL A 217 -4.64 -5.22 -12.17
C VAL A 217 -4.61 -6.46 -11.28
N LEU A 218 -4.67 -6.28 -9.95
CA LEU A 218 -4.69 -7.41 -9.00
C LEU A 218 -5.99 -8.23 -9.12
N ALA A 219 -7.13 -7.58 -9.31
CA ALA A 219 -8.43 -8.23 -9.51
C ALA A 219 -8.49 -9.00 -10.82
N ASN A 220 -7.85 -8.49 -11.88
CA ASN A 220 -7.81 -9.05 -13.23
C ASN A 220 -6.61 -9.98 -13.46
N ASP A 221 -6.27 -10.77 -12.46
CA ASP A 221 -5.21 -11.80 -12.58
C ASP A 221 -3.85 -11.27 -13.05
N GLY A 222 -3.49 -10.05 -12.66
CA GLY A 222 -2.23 -9.41 -13.02
C GLY A 222 -2.18 -8.90 -14.45
N ILE A 223 -3.32 -8.81 -15.13
CA ILE A 223 -3.48 -8.25 -16.48
C ILE A 223 -4.04 -6.84 -16.35
N LYS A 224 -3.43 -5.88 -17.04
CA LYS A 224 -3.95 -4.50 -17.11
C LYS A 224 -5.28 -4.50 -17.90
N PRO A 225 -6.42 -4.09 -17.32
CA PRO A 225 -7.70 -4.12 -18.03
C PRO A 225 -7.70 -3.25 -19.29
N TRP A 226 -7.10 -2.07 -19.22
CA TRP A 226 -7.11 -1.03 -20.27
C TRP A 226 -6.31 -1.35 -21.55
N ASP A 227 -5.44 -2.35 -21.53
CA ASP A 227 -4.63 -2.73 -22.71
C ASP A 227 -4.44 -4.24 -22.89
N ASN A 228 -4.99 -5.04 -21.96
CA ASN A 228 -4.89 -6.49 -21.91
C ASN A 228 -3.44 -7.04 -21.84
N GLU A 229 -2.46 -6.23 -21.42
CA GLU A 229 -1.10 -6.68 -21.21
C GLU A 229 -0.95 -7.31 -19.82
N ARG A 230 -0.32 -8.50 -19.77
CA ARG A 230 0.01 -9.14 -18.49
C ARG A 230 1.21 -8.48 -17.83
N LEU A 231 0.98 -7.83 -16.71
CA LEU A 231 2.02 -7.14 -15.93
C LEU A 231 2.62 -8.03 -14.84
N ILE A 232 1.80 -8.90 -14.23
CA ILE A 232 2.19 -9.81 -13.16
C ILE A 232 1.80 -11.23 -13.57
N SER A 233 2.62 -12.25 -13.28
CA SER A 233 2.24 -13.64 -13.52
C SER A 233 1.04 -14.04 -12.65
N HIS A 234 0.28 -15.05 -13.09
CA HIS A 234 -0.83 -15.58 -12.29
C HIS A 234 -0.38 -15.98 -10.87
N GLU A 235 0.71 -16.75 -10.78
CA GLU A 235 1.26 -17.25 -9.51
C GLU A 235 1.66 -16.10 -8.57
N ASP A 236 2.36 -15.07 -9.10
CA ASP A 236 2.80 -13.93 -8.31
C ASP A 236 1.62 -13.05 -7.89
N ASN A 237 0.59 -12.92 -8.74
CA ASN A 237 -0.63 -12.17 -8.43
C ASN A 237 -1.42 -12.83 -7.29
N GLU A 238 -1.59 -14.17 -7.33
CA GLU A 238 -2.23 -14.92 -6.24
C GLU A 238 -1.45 -14.79 -4.94
N LEU A 239 -0.11 -14.85 -4.99
CA LEU A 239 0.75 -14.59 -3.84
C LEU A 239 0.52 -13.20 -3.25
N VAL A 240 0.55 -12.15 -4.06
CA VAL A 240 0.35 -10.77 -3.61
C VAL A 240 -1.04 -10.59 -2.99
N LYS A 241 -2.11 -11.09 -3.61
CA LYS A 241 -3.48 -11.05 -3.04
C LYS A 241 -3.55 -11.75 -1.69
N LYS A 242 -2.94 -12.94 -1.56
CA LYS A 242 -2.88 -13.66 -0.30
C LYS A 242 -2.17 -12.87 0.80
N LEU A 243 -1.04 -12.21 0.48
CA LEU A 243 -0.33 -11.35 1.42
C LEU A 243 -1.18 -10.15 1.84
N LEU A 244 -1.87 -9.51 0.91
CA LEU A 244 -2.77 -8.39 1.20
C LEU A 244 -3.93 -8.80 2.11
N THR A 245 -4.49 -10.00 1.93
CA THR A 245 -5.57 -10.51 2.78
C THR A 245 -5.09 -10.82 4.19
N THR A 246 -3.85 -11.25 4.36
CA THR A 246 -3.34 -11.71 5.67
C THR A 246 -2.65 -10.62 6.48
N VAL A 247 -1.92 -9.69 5.81
CA VAL A 247 -1.05 -8.71 6.49
C VAL A 247 -1.14 -7.29 5.92
N GLY A 248 -2.08 -7.04 5.02
CA GLY A 248 -2.20 -5.76 4.31
C GLY A 248 -2.74 -4.59 5.14
N SER A 249 -3.46 -4.86 6.22
CA SER A 249 -4.02 -3.83 7.10
C SER A 249 -3.14 -3.56 8.32
N PHE A 250 -3.38 -2.42 9.01
CA PHE A 250 -2.76 -2.13 10.30
C PHE A 250 -3.14 -3.19 11.34
N GLU A 251 -2.27 -3.44 12.33
CA GLU A 251 -2.53 -4.43 13.40
C GLU A 251 -3.83 -4.17 14.15
N GLU A 252 -4.17 -2.89 14.37
CA GLU A 252 -5.41 -2.45 15.01
C GLU A 252 -6.66 -2.74 14.16
N SER A 253 -6.51 -3.04 12.87
CA SER A 253 -7.59 -3.34 11.93
C SER A 253 -7.70 -4.84 11.58
N LYS A 254 -6.96 -5.73 12.25
CA LYS A 254 -7.03 -7.18 11.99
C LYS A 254 -8.46 -7.74 12.10
N GLU A 255 -9.25 -7.26 13.07
CA GLU A 255 -10.66 -7.66 13.21
C GLU A 255 -11.52 -7.29 11.99
N TYR A 256 -11.16 -6.23 11.27
CA TYR A 256 -11.91 -5.74 10.11
C TYR A 256 -11.50 -6.45 8.82
N THR A 257 -10.23 -6.76 8.65
CA THR A 257 -9.75 -7.56 7.51
C THR A 257 -10.42 -8.93 7.47
N ILE A 258 -10.61 -9.54 8.64
CA ILE A 258 -11.32 -10.82 8.78
C ILE A 258 -12.80 -10.72 8.37
N LYS A 259 -13.44 -9.57 8.57
CA LYS A 259 -14.84 -9.36 8.20
C LYS A 259 -15.05 -9.07 6.70
N ILE A 260 -14.08 -8.42 6.06
CA ILE A 260 -14.21 -7.96 4.67
C ILE A 260 -13.74 -9.05 3.68
N GLU A 261 -12.80 -9.91 4.09
CA GLU A 261 -12.20 -10.99 3.28
C GLU A 261 -11.64 -10.54 1.92
N LEU A 262 -11.36 -9.25 1.75
CA LEU A 262 -10.75 -8.70 0.54
C LEU A 262 -9.25 -8.47 0.73
N PRO A 263 -8.42 -8.64 -0.33
CA PRO A 263 -7.06 -8.14 -0.35
C PRO A 263 -7.05 -6.62 -0.22
N ILE A 264 -6.48 -6.09 0.88
CA ILE A 264 -6.44 -4.65 1.16
C ILE A 264 -5.04 -4.20 1.57
N LYS A 265 -4.73 -2.91 1.34
CA LYS A 265 -3.57 -2.23 1.89
C LYS A 265 -3.90 -0.79 2.23
N SER A 266 -3.63 -0.41 3.48
CA SER A 266 -3.75 0.97 3.95
C SER A 266 -2.41 1.69 3.95
N GLY A 267 -2.46 3.01 3.81
CA GLY A 267 -1.30 3.91 3.90
C GLY A 267 -1.61 5.09 4.81
N THR A 268 -0.62 5.52 5.61
CA THR A 268 -0.76 6.65 6.55
C THR A 268 -0.99 7.99 5.88
N GLY A 269 -0.81 8.09 4.55
CA GLY A 269 -1.22 9.24 3.74
C GLY A 269 -2.74 9.35 3.51
N GLY A 270 -3.53 8.44 4.09
CA GLY A 270 -4.99 8.42 3.96
C GLY A 270 -5.50 7.51 2.83
N GLY A 271 -4.61 6.81 2.13
CA GLY A 271 -4.97 5.89 1.05
C GLY A 271 -5.41 4.51 1.54
N LEU A 272 -6.40 3.93 0.87
CA LEU A 272 -6.74 2.52 0.95
C LEU A 272 -6.83 1.93 -0.46
N LEU A 273 -6.06 0.88 -0.69
CA LEU A 273 -6.14 -0.01 -1.83
C LEU A 273 -6.93 -1.25 -1.46
N ALA A 274 -7.89 -1.65 -2.28
CA ALA A 274 -8.50 -2.98 -2.19
C ALA A 274 -8.72 -3.57 -3.58
N CYS A 275 -8.86 -4.89 -3.65
CA CYS A 275 -9.31 -5.55 -4.87
C CYS A 275 -10.33 -6.63 -4.56
N ALA A 276 -11.43 -6.65 -5.32
CA ALA A 276 -12.39 -7.75 -5.34
C ALA A 276 -12.03 -8.65 -6.53
N PRO A 277 -11.48 -9.86 -6.28
CA PRO A 277 -11.00 -10.73 -7.36
C PRO A 277 -12.05 -10.95 -8.44
N GLN A 278 -11.65 -10.83 -9.70
CA GLN A 278 -12.49 -10.97 -10.90
C GLN A 278 -13.66 -9.97 -10.99
N LYS A 279 -13.64 -8.89 -10.20
CA LYS A 279 -14.71 -7.88 -10.19
C LYS A 279 -14.16 -6.47 -10.36
N CYS A 280 -13.47 -5.96 -9.36
CA CYS A 280 -13.06 -4.56 -9.39
C CYS A 280 -11.80 -4.27 -8.56
N GLY A 281 -11.13 -3.18 -8.91
CA GLY A 281 -10.16 -2.50 -8.08
C GLY A 281 -10.80 -1.32 -7.37
N ILE A 282 -10.41 -1.08 -6.12
CA ILE A 282 -10.97 -0.03 -5.27
C ILE A 282 -9.84 0.83 -4.72
N GLY A 283 -9.98 2.14 -4.87
CA GLY A 283 -9.11 3.14 -4.27
C GLY A 283 -9.91 4.14 -3.46
N ILE A 284 -9.53 4.32 -2.19
CA ILE A 284 -10.17 5.30 -1.32
C ILE A 284 -9.11 6.27 -0.82
N PHE A 285 -9.47 7.52 -0.68
CA PHE A 285 -8.71 8.55 -0.01
C PHE A 285 -9.53 9.15 1.12
N LEU A 286 -8.96 9.10 2.33
CA LEU A 286 -9.54 9.63 3.55
C LEU A 286 -8.43 10.23 4.42
N VAL A 287 -8.42 11.54 4.60
CA VAL A 287 -7.33 12.25 5.33
C VAL A 287 -7.30 11.88 6.81
N GLN A 288 -8.45 11.72 7.42
CA GLN A 288 -8.54 11.28 8.81
C GLN A 288 -8.56 9.75 8.84
N LEU A 289 -7.39 9.15 9.06
CA LEU A 289 -7.30 7.72 9.34
C LEU A 289 -8.20 7.40 10.53
N LEU A 290 -9.30 6.72 10.25
CA LEU A 290 -10.18 6.21 11.29
C LEU A 290 -9.40 5.18 12.08
N ILE A 291 -9.27 5.39 13.38
CA ILE A 291 -8.78 4.37 14.33
C ILE A 291 -9.70 3.13 14.23
N ASN A 292 -10.94 3.33 13.73
CA ASN A 292 -11.91 2.29 13.44
C ASN A 292 -12.38 2.42 11.98
N MET A 293 -11.63 1.91 11.02
CA MET A 293 -12.06 1.80 9.60
C MET A 293 -13.28 0.88 9.40
N ALA A 294 -13.86 0.34 10.48
CA ALA A 294 -15.02 -0.53 10.50
C ALA A 294 -16.30 0.11 10.00
N ILE A 295 -16.40 1.42 10.04
CA ILE A 295 -17.68 2.11 9.86
C ILE A 295 -18.04 2.24 8.37
N VAL A 296 -17.06 2.29 7.48
CA VAL A 296 -17.29 2.50 6.03
C VAL A 296 -17.77 1.24 5.30
N TRP A 297 -17.69 0.05 5.92
CA TRP A 297 -17.89 -1.25 5.24
C TRP A 297 -19.02 -2.10 5.80
N GLN A 298 -19.94 -1.56 6.61
CA GLN A 298 -21.01 -2.36 7.24
C GLN A 298 -22.23 -2.64 6.34
N GLU A 299 -22.24 -2.25 5.05
CA GLU A 299 -23.36 -2.57 4.14
C GLU A 299 -22.90 -3.04 2.77
#